data_968b7ecf35e99d79ae35217111e2ca6a
#
_entry.id   968b7ecf35e99d79ae35217111e2ca6a
#
_cell.length_a   1.000
_cell.length_b   1.000
_cell.length_c   1.000
_cell.angle_alpha   90.00
_cell.angle_beta   90.00
_cell.angle_gamma   90.00
#
_symmetry.space_group_name_H-M   'P 1'
#
loop_
_entity.id
_entity.type
_entity.pdbx_description
1 polymer ?
#
loop_
_entity_poly.entity_id
_entity_poly.type
_entity_poly.pdbx_seq_one_letter_code
_entity_poly.pdbx_strand_id
1 'polypeptide(L)' 'MTQPSPNLISVLRDHGHCVGFLRSAGARGFQAYDAAGQRLGLFQDKQAAIEAITAAST' A
#
# COMPACT_ATOMS: atom_id res chain seq x y z
N MET A 1 -22.09 8.85 6.12
CA MET A 1 -21.46 7.71 5.44
C MET A 1 -19.98 7.99 5.24
N THR A 2 -19.15 7.08 5.66
CA THR A 2 -17.72 7.27 5.60
C THR A 2 -17.18 6.71 4.29
N GLN A 3 -16.48 7.54 3.53
CA GLN A 3 -15.83 7.07 2.32
C GLN A 3 -14.37 6.76 2.64
N PRO A 4 -13.81 5.74 2.00
CA PRO A 4 -12.38 5.50 2.14
C PRO A 4 -11.61 6.68 1.57
N SER A 5 -10.42 6.88 2.10
CA SER A 5 -9.57 7.95 1.59
C SER A 5 -9.32 7.72 0.10
N PRO A 6 -9.49 8.76 -0.74
CA PRO A 6 -9.24 8.58 -2.17
C PRO A 6 -7.77 8.30 -2.49
N ASN A 7 -6.89 8.52 -1.52
CA ASN A 7 -5.47 8.28 -1.70
C ASN A 7 -5.03 6.90 -1.23
N LEU A 8 -5.96 6.15 -0.64
CA LEU A 8 -5.63 4.84 -0.10
C LEU A 8 -5.99 3.77 -1.13
N ILE A 9 -5.03 2.97 -1.50
CA ILE A 9 -5.19 1.91 -2.50
C ILE A 9 -4.90 0.58 -1.83
N SER A 10 -5.84 -0.35 -1.93
CA SER A 10 -5.63 -1.71 -1.42
C SER A 10 -4.81 -2.49 -2.42
N VAL A 11 -3.80 -3.18 -1.92
CA VAL A 11 -2.98 -4.05 -2.74
C VAL A 11 -3.45 -5.48 -2.53
N LEU A 12 -3.91 -6.10 -3.60
CA LEU A 12 -4.46 -7.44 -3.53
C LEU A 12 -3.51 -8.43 -4.16
N ARG A 13 -3.50 -9.60 -3.59
CA ARG A 13 -2.73 -10.72 -4.10
C ARG A 13 -3.64 -11.67 -4.85
N ASP A 14 -3.08 -12.73 -5.42
CA ASP A 14 -3.87 -13.79 -6.04
C ASP A 14 -4.93 -14.24 -5.04
N HIS A 15 -6.12 -14.55 -5.52
CA HIS A 15 -7.25 -14.96 -4.70
C HIS A 15 -7.87 -13.84 -3.89
N GLY A 16 -7.51 -12.58 -4.18
CA GLY A 16 -8.17 -11.45 -3.55
C GLY A 16 -7.78 -11.16 -2.12
N HIS A 17 -6.72 -11.77 -1.62
CA HIS A 17 -6.25 -11.46 -0.28
C HIS A 17 -5.57 -10.10 -0.25
N CYS A 18 -5.95 -9.28 0.71
CA CYS A 18 -5.33 -7.99 0.91
C CYS A 18 -3.98 -8.19 1.60
N VAL A 19 -2.91 -7.80 0.92
CA VAL A 19 -1.56 -7.93 1.49
C VAL A 19 -1.04 -6.63 2.07
N GLY A 20 -1.74 -5.53 1.82
CA GLY A 20 -1.34 -4.25 2.36
C GLY A 20 -2.04 -3.11 1.66
N PHE A 21 -1.54 -1.91 1.92
CA PHE A 21 -2.15 -0.69 1.41
C PHE A 21 -1.09 0.26 0.91
N LEU A 22 -1.49 1.06 -0.09
CA LEU A 22 -0.69 2.19 -0.56
C LEU A 22 -1.43 3.47 -0.26
N ARG A 23 -0.68 4.50 0.09
CA ARG A 23 -1.25 5.82 0.28
C ARG A 23 -0.42 6.82 -0.53
N SER A 24 -1.11 7.61 -1.33
CA SER A 24 -0.44 8.66 -2.09
C SER A 24 0.08 9.73 -1.15
N ALA A 25 1.35 10.07 -1.28
CA ALA A 25 1.98 11.11 -0.48
C ALA A 25 2.30 12.34 -1.32
N GLY A 26 1.58 12.54 -2.41
CA GLY A 26 1.79 13.67 -3.30
C GLY A 26 3.15 13.61 -3.96
N ALA A 27 3.89 14.71 -3.88
CA ALA A 27 5.21 14.79 -4.52
C ALA A 27 6.23 13.84 -3.90
N ARG A 28 5.94 13.31 -2.72
CA ARG A 28 6.87 12.42 -2.03
C ARG A 28 6.78 10.98 -2.53
N GLY A 29 5.72 10.65 -3.25
CA GLY A 29 5.54 9.31 -3.78
C GLY A 29 4.42 8.56 -3.09
N PHE A 30 4.70 7.35 -2.62
CA PHE A 30 3.69 6.49 -2.03
C PHE A 30 4.19 5.91 -0.72
N GLN A 31 3.35 5.95 0.30
CA GLN A 31 3.60 5.26 1.55
C GLN A 31 3.00 3.88 1.48
N ALA A 32 3.74 2.88 1.94
CA ALA A 32 3.30 1.50 1.92
C ALA A 32 3.03 1.01 3.34
N TYR A 33 1.97 0.23 3.48
CA TYR A 33 1.56 -0.33 4.75
C TYR A 33 1.29 -1.82 4.58
N ASP A 34 1.57 -2.61 5.60
CA ASP A 34 1.26 -4.02 5.54
C ASP A 34 -0.23 -4.26 5.86
N ALA A 35 -0.65 -5.52 5.87
CA ALA A 35 -2.06 -5.84 6.11
C ALA A 35 -2.51 -5.47 7.52
N ALA A 36 -1.58 -5.39 8.45
CA ALA A 36 -1.88 -4.97 9.82
C ALA A 36 -1.92 -3.46 9.97
N GLY A 37 -1.59 -2.72 8.90
CA GLY A 37 -1.61 -1.27 8.94
C GLY A 37 -0.30 -0.64 9.38
N GLN A 38 0.76 -1.43 9.53
CA GLN A 38 2.06 -0.88 9.90
C GLN A 38 2.77 -0.31 8.68
N ARG A 39 3.37 0.85 8.86
CA ARG A 39 4.06 1.51 7.76
C ARG A 39 5.34 0.77 7.42
N LEU A 40 5.48 0.46 6.13
CA LEU A 40 6.67 -0.21 5.63
C LEU A 40 7.72 0.78 5.14
N GLY A 41 7.28 1.91 4.60
CA GLY A 41 8.21 2.91 4.12
C GLY A 41 7.59 3.82 3.09
N LEU A 42 8.41 4.73 2.58
CA LEU A 42 8.01 5.69 1.56
C LEU A 42 8.77 5.37 0.28
N PHE A 43 8.05 5.23 -0.81
CA PHE A 43 8.62 4.87 -2.11
C PHE A 43 8.22 5.88 -3.15
N GLN A 44 9.11 6.13 -4.09
CA GLN A 44 8.83 7.11 -5.14
C GLN A 44 7.88 6.56 -6.19
N ASP A 45 7.91 5.25 -6.42
CA ASP A 45 7.10 4.61 -7.43
C ASP A 45 6.06 3.72 -6.79
N LYS A 46 4.88 3.70 -7.42
CA LYS A 46 3.83 2.78 -6.99
C LYS A 46 4.31 1.32 -7.07
N GLN A 47 5.03 1.00 -8.14
CA GLN A 47 5.54 -0.35 -8.34
C GLN A 47 6.48 -0.77 -7.19
N ALA A 48 7.38 0.13 -6.80
CA ALA A 48 8.31 -0.17 -5.72
C ALA A 48 7.57 -0.39 -4.42
N ALA A 49 6.52 0.40 -4.16
CA ALA A 49 5.72 0.25 -2.96
C ALA A 49 4.99 -1.09 -2.96
N ILE A 50 4.42 -1.47 -4.11
CA ILE A 50 3.73 -2.75 -4.22
C ILE A 50 4.69 -3.92 -3.97
N GLU A 51 5.89 -3.83 -4.51
CA GLU A 51 6.89 -4.87 -4.31
C GLU A 51 7.27 -4.99 -2.83
N ALA A 52 7.39 -3.86 -2.15
CA ALA A 52 7.71 -3.88 -0.72
C ALA A 52 6.60 -4.53 0.08
N ILE A 53 5.34 -4.23 -0.27
CA ILE A 53 4.20 -4.82 0.41
C ILE A 53 4.15 -6.32 0.17
N THR A 54 4.37 -6.74 -1.06
CA THR A 54 4.37 -8.15 -1.41
C THR A 54 5.48 -8.90 -0.68
N ALA A 55 6.66 -8.31 -0.61
CA ALA A 55 7.78 -8.93 0.10
C ALA A 55 7.48 -9.05 1.59
N ALA A 56 6.83 -8.06 2.17
CA ALA A 56 6.52 -8.08 3.59
C ALA A 56 5.44 -9.11 3.92
N SER A 57 4.67 -9.54 2.93
CA SER A 57 3.56 -10.47 3.16
C SER A 57 3.98 -11.94 3.10
N THR A 58 5.20 -12.23 2.72
CA THR A 58 5.66 -13.62 2.59
C THR A 58 6.25 -14.19 3.88
#